data_0a3c4cf8052ca1e28ad81ec91558a942
#
_entry.id   0a3c4cf8052ca1e28ad81ec91558a942
#
_cell.length_a   1.000
_cell.length_b   1.000
_cell.length_c   1.000
_cell.angle_alpha   90.00
_cell.angle_beta   90.00
_cell.angle_gamma   90.00
#
_symmetry.space_group_name_H-M   'P 1'
#
loop_
_entity.id
_entity.type
_entity.pdbx_description
1 polymer ?
#
loop_
_entity_poly.entity_id
_entity_poly.type
_entity_poly.pdbx_seq_one_letter_code
_entity_poly.pdbx_strand_id
1 'polypeptide(L)'
;IEENLRAAGVSEYEKIDLQAYEKQAGVDLSKYVSYRFFYTSDDLKIEAFLSAPIDLLGKKKSPCLIYNHGGNRSYGALKNVETTYYAYQFHMICVASNYRGCGKSEGTDAFGGDDVHDVIHLLDLCEKLNSVDTKNINMFGVSRGGMMTYETLREDRRIHKAVVVAGVADCTMNYEEREDMRSLLTELIGGTPEQLPEEYSRRSAVAWADEINTPLLIFHTTGDDKVSIKQADKLVKQLKKNQKDYEYVTFESNIHGDLRKTDVEKIRKWLQT
;
A
#
# COMPACT_ATOMS: atom_id res chain seq x y z
N ILE A 1 -2.93 -1.83 -22.88
CA ILE A 1 -2.69 -2.39 -21.54
C ILE A 1 -2.95 -3.90 -21.50
N GLU A 2 -3.97 -4.39 -22.20
CA GLU A 2 -4.31 -5.82 -22.22
C GLU A 2 -3.17 -6.69 -22.76
N GLU A 3 -2.51 -6.24 -23.84
CA GLU A 3 -1.30 -6.90 -24.35
C GLU A 3 -0.17 -6.90 -23.31
N ASN A 4 -0.03 -5.81 -22.56
CA ASN A 4 0.96 -5.71 -21.49
C ASN A 4 0.65 -6.67 -20.33
N LEU A 5 -0.61 -6.77 -19.90
CA LEU A 5 -1.02 -7.74 -18.87
C LEU A 5 -0.75 -9.17 -19.32
N ARG A 6 -1.11 -9.52 -20.58
CA ARG A 6 -0.82 -10.84 -21.13
C ARG A 6 0.69 -11.11 -21.21
N ALA A 7 1.48 -10.13 -21.65
CA ALA A 7 2.94 -10.26 -21.72
C ALA A 7 3.59 -10.40 -20.34
N ALA A 8 2.96 -9.82 -19.30
CA ALA A 8 3.37 -9.98 -17.91
C ALA A 8 2.94 -11.34 -17.29
N GLY A 9 2.24 -12.19 -18.06
CA GLY A 9 1.78 -13.50 -17.60
C GLY A 9 0.38 -13.52 -16.98
N VAL A 10 -0.36 -12.40 -17.05
CA VAL A 10 -1.75 -12.34 -16.58
C VAL A 10 -2.67 -12.98 -17.60
N SER A 11 -3.30 -14.10 -17.23
CA SER A 11 -4.22 -14.85 -18.09
C SER A 11 -5.70 -14.46 -17.89
N GLU A 12 -6.03 -13.88 -16.74
CA GLU A 12 -7.39 -13.56 -16.33
C GLU A 12 -7.50 -12.10 -15.92
N TYR A 13 -8.20 -11.31 -16.73
CA TYR A 13 -8.44 -9.89 -16.46
C TYR A 13 -9.81 -9.45 -17.00
N GLU A 14 -10.35 -8.40 -16.41
CA GLU A 14 -11.62 -7.76 -16.77
C GLU A 14 -11.44 -6.24 -16.79
N LYS A 15 -11.85 -5.61 -17.90
CA LYS A 15 -11.92 -4.15 -17.95
C LYS A 15 -13.14 -3.66 -17.18
N ILE A 16 -12.95 -2.68 -16.32
CA ILE A 16 -13.99 -2.13 -15.47
C ILE A 16 -14.55 -0.86 -16.09
N ASP A 17 -15.88 -0.74 -16.10
CA ASP A 17 -16.57 0.49 -16.50
C ASP A 17 -16.47 1.52 -15.37
N LEU A 18 -15.96 2.71 -15.70
CA LEU A 18 -15.76 3.80 -14.73
C LEU A 18 -16.92 4.79 -14.66
N GLN A 19 -17.97 4.65 -15.50
CA GLN A 19 -19.08 5.63 -15.58
C GLN A 19 -19.79 5.83 -14.24
N ALA A 20 -20.02 4.75 -13.48
CA ALA A 20 -20.68 4.83 -12.18
C ALA A 20 -19.84 5.62 -11.18
N TYR A 21 -18.53 5.39 -11.15
CA TYR A 21 -17.60 6.11 -10.29
C TYR A 21 -17.41 7.57 -10.72
N GLU A 22 -17.27 7.81 -12.01
CA GLU A 22 -17.21 9.15 -12.61
C GLU A 22 -18.39 10.02 -12.15
N LYS A 23 -19.62 9.48 -12.26
CA LYS A 23 -20.84 10.17 -11.83
C LYS A 23 -20.84 10.44 -10.32
N GLN A 24 -20.42 9.48 -9.51
CA GLN A 24 -20.39 9.61 -8.05
C GLN A 24 -19.33 10.62 -7.59
N ALA A 25 -18.14 10.58 -8.16
CA ALA A 25 -17.02 11.43 -7.79
C ALA A 25 -17.08 12.84 -8.41
N GLY A 26 -17.90 13.05 -9.45
CA GLY A 26 -18.01 14.33 -10.16
C GLY A 26 -16.74 14.71 -10.92
N VAL A 27 -15.97 13.72 -11.41
CA VAL A 27 -14.71 13.91 -12.15
C VAL A 27 -14.80 13.30 -13.53
N ASP A 28 -14.05 13.83 -14.50
CA ASP A 28 -13.95 13.25 -15.85
C ASP A 28 -12.91 12.13 -15.88
N LEU A 29 -13.37 10.90 -16.08
CA LEU A 29 -12.54 9.71 -16.21
C LEU A 29 -12.51 9.14 -17.63
N SER A 30 -13.00 9.87 -18.62
CA SER A 30 -13.01 9.43 -20.03
C SER A 30 -11.63 9.09 -20.59
N LYS A 31 -10.57 9.65 -19.98
CA LYS A 31 -9.17 9.41 -20.32
C LYS A 31 -8.47 8.41 -19.39
N TYR A 32 -9.23 7.63 -18.62
CA TYR A 32 -8.71 6.62 -17.71
C TYR A 32 -9.23 5.25 -18.08
N VAL A 33 -8.46 4.24 -17.71
CA VAL A 33 -8.87 2.83 -17.80
C VAL A 33 -8.65 2.17 -16.45
N SER A 34 -9.48 1.16 -16.16
CA SER A 34 -9.33 0.34 -14.97
C SER A 34 -9.55 -1.12 -15.32
N TYR A 35 -8.75 -1.98 -14.69
CA TYR A 35 -8.78 -3.43 -14.86
C TYR A 35 -8.74 -4.12 -13.50
N ARG A 36 -9.52 -5.18 -13.36
CA ARG A 36 -9.32 -6.21 -12.35
C ARG A 36 -8.59 -7.37 -13.01
N PHE A 37 -7.64 -7.97 -12.33
CA PHE A 37 -6.91 -9.13 -12.82
C PHE A 37 -6.47 -10.03 -11.67
N PHE A 38 -5.98 -11.23 -12.03
CA PHE A 38 -5.39 -12.15 -11.07
C PHE A 38 -3.95 -12.44 -11.47
N TYR A 39 -3.09 -12.56 -10.48
CA TYR A 39 -1.70 -12.98 -10.64
C TYR A 39 -1.35 -14.05 -9.61
N THR A 40 -0.22 -14.73 -9.80
CA THR A 40 0.25 -15.77 -8.89
C THR A 40 1.25 -15.20 -7.88
N SER A 41 1.05 -15.53 -6.61
CA SER A 41 1.95 -15.24 -5.50
C SER A 41 2.01 -16.45 -4.58
N ASP A 42 3.20 -17.05 -4.38
CA ASP A 42 3.41 -18.28 -3.60
C ASP A 42 2.40 -19.40 -3.96
N ASP A 43 2.19 -19.65 -5.25
CA ASP A 43 1.18 -20.58 -5.80
C ASP A 43 -0.28 -20.22 -5.53
N LEU A 44 -0.56 -19.08 -4.92
CA LEU A 44 -1.90 -18.55 -4.69
C LEU A 44 -2.34 -17.64 -5.83
N LYS A 45 -3.63 -17.69 -6.17
CA LYS A 45 -4.28 -16.76 -7.10
C LYS A 45 -4.71 -15.50 -6.35
N ILE A 46 -4.06 -14.39 -6.61
CA ILE A 46 -4.26 -13.12 -5.92
C ILE A 46 -4.98 -12.11 -6.82
N GLU A 47 -6.05 -11.52 -6.31
CA GLU A 47 -6.82 -10.47 -6.97
C GLU A 47 -6.07 -9.14 -6.92
N ALA A 48 -6.03 -8.42 -8.03
CA ALA A 48 -5.41 -7.10 -8.12
C ALA A 48 -6.19 -6.16 -9.05
N PHE A 49 -5.91 -4.87 -8.89
CA PHE A 49 -6.50 -3.82 -9.71
C PHE A 49 -5.39 -2.95 -10.30
N LEU A 50 -5.63 -2.49 -11.54
CA LEU A 50 -4.78 -1.52 -12.22
C LEU A 50 -5.67 -0.41 -12.77
N SER A 51 -5.34 0.84 -12.49
CA SER A 51 -5.97 2.00 -13.13
C SER A 51 -4.90 2.95 -13.64
N ALA A 52 -5.13 3.57 -14.78
CA ALA A 52 -4.14 4.45 -15.37
C ALA A 52 -4.76 5.51 -16.29
N PRO A 53 -4.13 6.70 -16.39
CA PRO A 53 -4.35 7.62 -17.50
C PRO A 53 -3.95 6.94 -18.83
N ILE A 54 -4.77 7.10 -19.87
CA ILE A 54 -4.54 6.43 -21.17
C ILE A 54 -3.25 6.94 -21.83
N ASP A 55 -2.91 8.21 -21.65
CA ASP A 55 -1.69 8.82 -22.21
C ASP A 55 -0.38 8.24 -21.61
N LEU A 56 -0.46 7.63 -20.43
CA LEU A 56 0.69 6.95 -19.80
C LEU A 56 0.88 5.50 -20.27
N LEU A 57 -0.05 4.95 -21.05
CA LEU A 57 -0.03 3.55 -21.50
C LEU A 57 0.62 3.36 -22.88
N GLY A 58 1.36 4.33 -23.34
CA GLY A 58 2.05 4.30 -24.63
C GLY A 58 3.42 3.61 -24.61
N LYS A 59 4.24 3.95 -25.59
CA LYS A 59 5.63 3.44 -25.72
C LYS A 59 6.61 4.10 -24.73
N LYS A 60 6.27 5.25 -24.17
CA LYS A 60 7.08 5.96 -23.18
C LYS A 60 6.83 5.34 -21.81
N LYS A 61 7.90 5.04 -21.10
CA LYS A 61 7.81 4.53 -19.74
C LYS A 61 7.35 5.62 -18.77
N SER A 62 6.50 5.26 -17.82
CA SER A 62 5.83 6.16 -16.88
C SER A 62 5.96 5.68 -15.45
N PRO A 63 5.96 6.59 -14.46
CA PRO A 63 5.96 6.22 -13.05
C PRO A 63 4.79 5.33 -12.68
N CYS A 64 5.04 4.39 -11.76
CA CYS A 64 4.04 3.49 -11.21
C CYS A 64 3.89 3.72 -9.70
N LEU A 65 2.66 3.60 -9.22
CA LEU A 65 2.34 3.63 -7.80
C LEU A 65 1.73 2.29 -7.40
N ILE A 66 2.33 1.60 -6.45
CA ILE A 66 1.73 0.45 -5.77
C ILE A 66 1.00 0.98 -4.55
N TYR A 67 -0.32 0.77 -4.51
CA TYR A 67 -1.15 1.15 -3.37
C TYR A 67 -1.38 -0.05 -2.45
N ASN A 68 -1.00 0.10 -1.20
CA ASN A 68 -1.20 -0.88 -0.13
C ASN A 68 -2.38 -0.46 0.74
N HIS A 69 -3.47 -1.25 0.69
CA HIS A 69 -4.71 -0.94 1.41
C HIS A 69 -4.65 -1.32 2.88
N GLY A 70 -5.48 -0.66 3.69
CA GLY A 70 -5.71 -1.00 5.09
C GLY A 70 -6.76 -2.09 5.30
N GLY A 71 -7.13 -2.32 6.55
CA GLY A 71 -8.14 -3.31 6.92
C GLY A 71 -7.59 -4.74 6.97
N ASN A 72 -8.49 -5.71 6.95
CA ASN A 72 -8.18 -7.14 7.06
C ASN A 72 -9.32 -7.95 6.45
N ARG A 73 -9.04 -9.14 5.92
CA ARG A 73 -10.03 -10.02 5.30
C ARG A 73 -10.89 -9.26 4.29
N SER A 74 -12.23 -9.29 4.46
CA SER A 74 -13.17 -8.56 3.61
C SER A 74 -13.30 -7.08 3.98
N TYR A 75 -12.87 -6.67 5.18
CA TYR A 75 -12.91 -5.27 5.59
C TYR A 75 -11.75 -4.50 4.95
N GLY A 76 -12.07 -3.49 4.17
CA GLY A 76 -11.09 -2.71 3.42
C GLY A 76 -10.59 -3.39 2.14
N ALA A 77 -11.16 -4.56 1.77
CA ALA A 77 -10.84 -5.18 0.49
C ALA A 77 -11.07 -4.21 -0.66
N LEU A 78 -10.08 -4.12 -1.53
CA LEU A 78 -10.07 -3.21 -2.67
C LEU A 78 -11.21 -3.49 -3.64
N LYS A 79 -11.64 -2.40 -4.22
CA LYS A 79 -12.37 -2.35 -5.49
C LYS A 79 -11.53 -1.53 -6.47
N ASN A 80 -12.01 -1.32 -7.67
CA ASN A 80 -11.29 -0.46 -8.62
C ASN A 80 -11.26 1.04 -8.24
N VAL A 81 -12.07 1.45 -7.26
CA VAL A 81 -12.26 2.85 -6.86
C VAL A 81 -10.95 3.43 -6.35
N GLU A 82 -10.23 2.70 -5.51
CA GLU A 82 -9.00 3.16 -4.87
C GLU A 82 -7.89 3.38 -5.91
N THR A 83 -7.65 2.41 -6.79
CA THR A 83 -6.63 2.56 -7.84
C THR A 83 -6.99 3.67 -8.83
N THR A 84 -8.27 3.81 -9.16
CA THR A 84 -8.74 4.90 -10.05
C THR A 84 -8.56 6.26 -9.37
N TYR A 85 -8.90 6.36 -8.07
CA TYR A 85 -8.71 7.59 -7.30
C TYR A 85 -7.24 8.03 -7.30
N TYR A 86 -6.31 7.14 -6.97
CA TYR A 86 -4.89 7.48 -6.91
C TYR A 86 -4.28 7.71 -8.29
N ALA A 87 -4.71 6.96 -9.32
CA ALA A 87 -4.30 7.23 -10.70
C ALA A 87 -4.73 8.64 -11.15
N TYR A 88 -5.95 9.06 -10.79
CA TYR A 88 -6.45 10.40 -11.06
C TYR A 88 -5.71 11.47 -10.24
N GLN A 89 -5.57 11.28 -8.92
CA GLN A 89 -4.96 12.26 -8.04
C GLN A 89 -3.49 12.54 -8.36
N PHE A 90 -2.73 11.51 -8.71
CA PHE A 90 -1.28 11.64 -8.90
C PHE A 90 -0.84 11.60 -10.37
N HIS A 91 -1.77 11.32 -11.29
CA HIS A 91 -1.49 11.12 -12.72
C HIS A 91 -0.39 10.07 -12.91
N MET A 92 -0.61 8.86 -12.39
CA MET A 92 0.32 7.73 -12.42
C MET A 92 -0.42 6.44 -12.79
N ILE A 93 0.32 5.44 -13.27
CA ILE A 93 -0.17 4.06 -13.33
C ILE A 93 -0.29 3.59 -11.88
N CYS A 94 -1.49 3.26 -11.40
CA CYS A 94 -1.71 2.79 -10.05
C CYS A 94 -2.10 1.31 -10.06
N VAL A 95 -1.40 0.50 -9.27
CA VAL A 95 -1.66 -0.94 -9.13
C VAL A 95 -1.82 -1.27 -7.65
N ALA A 96 -2.71 -2.18 -7.32
CA ALA A 96 -2.94 -2.60 -5.94
C ALA A 96 -3.35 -4.07 -5.87
N SER A 97 -2.89 -4.76 -4.84
CA SER A 97 -3.25 -6.15 -4.53
C SER A 97 -4.30 -6.22 -3.44
N ASN A 98 -5.29 -7.08 -3.61
CA ASN A 98 -6.04 -7.65 -2.49
C ASN A 98 -5.21 -8.81 -1.96
N TYR A 99 -4.45 -8.60 -0.88
CA TYR A 99 -3.55 -9.61 -0.32
C TYR A 99 -4.25 -10.95 -0.13
N ARG A 100 -3.47 -12.03 0.08
CA ARG A 100 -4.01 -13.36 0.39
C ARG A 100 -5.07 -13.32 1.48
N GLY A 101 -6.16 -14.08 1.30
CA GLY A 101 -7.31 -14.09 2.21
C GLY A 101 -8.18 -12.83 2.20
N CYS A 102 -7.91 -11.85 1.30
CA CYS A 102 -8.71 -10.64 1.13
C CYS A 102 -9.42 -10.62 -0.24
N GLY A 103 -10.61 -10.03 -0.31
CA GLY A 103 -11.39 -9.93 -1.55
C GLY A 103 -11.66 -11.30 -2.18
N LYS A 104 -11.19 -11.49 -3.43
CA LYS A 104 -11.27 -12.78 -4.15
C LYS A 104 -9.93 -13.51 -4.22
N SER A 105 -8.94 -13.06 -3.45
CA SER A 105 -7.66 -13.73 -3.33
C SER A 105 -7.76 -15.04 -2.58
N GLU A 106 -7.02 -16.04 -3.01
CA GLU A 106 -6.85 -17.30 -2.29
C GLU A 106 -5.97 -17.12 -1.03
N GLY A 107 -5.82 -18.18 -0.25
CA GLY A 107 -5.01 -18.20 0.95
C GLY A 107 -5.69 -17.64 2.18
N THR A 108 -4.90 -17.27 3.18
CA THR A 108 -5.36 -16.78 4.49
C THR A 108 -4.62 -15.49 4.84
N ASP A 109 -5.36 -14.50 5.30
CA ASP A 109 -4.84 -13.24 5.80
C ASP A 109 -4.01 -13.50 7.07
N ALA A 110 -2.77 -13.04 7.11
CA ALA A 110 -1.85 -13.16 8.24
C ALA A 110 -1.50 -11.80 8.87
N PHE A 111 -2.21 -10.74 8.48
CA PHE A 111 -1.99 -9.37 8.96
C PHE A 111 -0.51 -8.93 8.86
N GLY A 112 0.05 -8.97 7.65
CA GLY A 112 1.48 -8.81 7.39
C GLY A 112 2.21 -10.16 7.35
N GLY A 113 3.52 -10.16 7.56
CA GLY A 113 4.27 -11.40 7.43
C GLY A 113 4.28 -11.90 5.98
N ASP A 114 3.78 -13.09 5.72
CA ASP A 114 3.84 -13.67 4.36
C ASP A 114 2.91 -12.95 3.35
N ASP A 115 1.98 -12.12 3.82
CA ASP A 115 1.17 -11.26 2.94
C ASP A 115 2.05 -10.26 2.15
N VAL A 116 3.25 -9.94 2.63
CA VAL A 116 4.19 -9.04 1.94
C VAL A 116 4.63 -9.61 0.59
N HIS A 117 4.69 -10.95 0.44
CA HIS A 117 5.04 -11.59 -0.83
C HIS A 117 4.05 -11.22 -1.93
N ASP A 118 2.77 -11.00 -1.60
CA ASP A 118 1.77 -10.58 -2.59
C ASP A 118 2.09 -9.20 -3.16
N VAL A 119 2.67 -8.32 -2.36
CA VAL A 119 3.12 -7.00 -2.81
C VAL A 119 4.42 -7.12 -3.63
N ILE A 120 5.36 -7.97 -3.23
CA ILE A 120 6.62 -8.20 -3.94
C ILE A 120 6.37 -8.83 -5.32
N HIS A 121 5.51 -9.86 -5.39
CA HIS A 121 5.16 -10.47 -6.68
C HIS A 121 4.31 -9.54 -7.57
N LEU A 122 3.52 -8.63 -6.98
CA LEU A 122 2.88 -7.55 -7.74
C LEU A 122 3.93 -6.58 -8.31
N LEU A 123 5.00 -6.28 -7.57
CA LEU A 123 6.12 -5.47 -8.04
C LEU A 123 6.83 -6.17 -9.22
N ASP A 124 7.07 -7.50 -9.14
CA ASP A 124 7.62 -8.29 -10.25
C ASP A 124 6.75 -8.23 -11.51
N LEU A 125 5.43 -8.19 -11.34
CA LEU A 125 4.48 -8.01 -12.43
C LEU A 125 4.59 -6.59 -13.01
N CYS A 126 4.66 -5.56 -12.16
CA CYS A 126 4.78 -4.17 -12.61
C CYS A 126 6.03 -3.97 -13.48
N GLU A 127 7.16 -4.61 -13.16
CA GLU A 127 8.38 -4.52 -13.98
C GLU A 127 8.22 -5.13 -15.39
N LYS A 128 7.32 -6.07 -15.57
CA LYS A 128 7.00 -6.68 -16.88
C LYS A 128 6.04 -5.84 -17.71
N LEU A 129 5.38 -4.84 -17.13
CA LEU A 129 4.50 -3.94 -17.87
C LEU A 129 5.31 -2.96 -18.71
N ASN A 130 5.14 -3.01 -20.04
CA ASN A 130 5.92 -2.19 -20.99
C ASN A 130 5.81 -0.68 -20.74
N SER A 131 4.72 -0.21 -20.14
CA SER A 131 4.48 1.20 -19.84
C SER A 131 5.10 1.67 -18.52
N VAL A 132 5.60 0.77 -17.67
CA VAL A 132 6.15 1.11 -16.36
C VAL A 132 7.63 1.44 -16.45
N ASP A 133 8.01 2.56 -15.86
CA ASP A 133 9.42 2.88 -15.57
C ASP A 133 9.86 2.14 -14.31
N THR A 134 10.63 1.08 -14.49
CA THR A 134 11.11 0.23 -13.39
C THR A 134 12.05 0.95 -12.39
N LYS A 135 12.55 2.13 -12.75
CA LYS A 135 13.35 2.97 -11.85
C LYS A 135 12.50 3.97 -11.07
N ASN A 136 11.21 4.05 -11.36
CA ASN A 136 10.28 4.98 -10.73
C ASN A 136 8.98 4.27 -10.32
N ILE A 137 9.14 3.18 -9.56
CA ILE A 137 8.04 2.49 -8.89
C ILE A 137 7.97 2.98 -7.45
N ASN A 138 6.84 3.55 -7.08
CA ASN A 138 6.61 4.15 -5.78
C ASN A 138 5.58 3.35 -4.99
N MET A 139 5.52 3.55 -3.68
CA MET A 139 4.50 2.94 -2.82
C MET A 139 3.71 3.98 -2.05
N PHE A 140 2.43 3.66 -1.81
CA PHE A 140 1.54 4.43 -0.95
C PHE A 140 0.75 3.46 -0.07
N GLY A 141 0.92 3.55 1.24
CA GLY A 141 0.24 2.68 2.19
C GLY A 141 -0.56 3.44 3.23
N VAL A 142 -1.74 2.93 3.57
CA VAL A 142 -2.62 3.50 4.61
C VAL A 142 -2.88 2.46 5.69
N SER A 143 -2.76 2.84 6.98
CA SER A 143 -3.11 1.95 8.10
C SER A 143 -2.28 0.67 8.09
N ARG A 144 -2.90 -0.54 8.07
CA ARG A 144 -2.21 -1.80 7.80
C ARG A 144 -1.38 -1.74 6.51
N GLY A 145 -1.88 -1.09 5.47
CA GLY A 145 -1.13 -0.91 4.21
C GLY A 145 0.18 -0.13 4.40
N GLY A 146 0.26 0.72 5.42
CA GLY A 146 1.52 1.34 5.84
C GLY A 146 2.51 0.31 6.39
N MET A 147 2.05 -0.66 7.20
CA MET A 147 2.87 -1.79 7.67
C MET A 147 3.36 -2.64 6.48
N MET A 148 2.45 -3.01 5.57
CA MET A 148 2.81 -3.73 4.33
C MET A 148 3.85 -2.97 3.50
N THR A 149 3.75 -1.64 3.45
CA THR A 149 4.75 -0.80 2.80
C THR A 149 6.11 -0.92 3.52
N TYR A 150 6.17 -0.75 4.82
CA TYR A 150 7.41 -0.88 5.58
C TYR A 150 8.04 -2.26 5.41
N GLU A 151 7.27 -3.35 5.54
CA GLU A 151 7.76 -4.73 5.34
C GLU A 151 8.32 -4.91 3.92
N THR A 152 7.62 -4.41 2.89
CA THR A 152 8.14 -4.46 1.51
C THR A 152 9.46 -3.70 1.37
N LEU A 153 9.58 -2.49 1.96
CA LEU A 153 10.83 -1.71 1.90
C LEU A 153 12.00 -2.37 2.64
N ARG A 154 11.73 -3.24 3.60
CA ARG A 154 12.74 -4.07 4.26
C ARG A 154 13.24 -5.17 3.33
N GLU A 155 12.33 -5.85 2.65
CA GLU A 155 12.63 -7.05 1.85
C GLU A 155 13.06 -6.73 0.41
N ASP A 156 12.59 -5.61 -0.16
CA ASP A 156 12.82 -5.24 -1.55
C ASP A 156 13.37 -3.81 -1.70
N ARG A 157 14.38 -3.65 -2.55
CA ARG A 157 15.10 -2.38 -2.77
C ARG A 157 14.68 -1.65 -4.04
N ARG A 158 13.73 -2.18 -4.81
CA ARG A 158 13.31 -1.60 -6.09
C ARG A 158 12.39 -0.39 -5.97
N ILE A 159 11.88 -0.10 -4.77
CA ILE A 159 10.98 1.04 -4.54
C ILE A 159 11.76 2.34 -4.51
N HIS A 160 11.39 3.26 -5.40
CA HIS A 160 12.02 4.56 -5.52
C HIS A 160 11.71 5.48 -4.33
N LYS A 161 10.43 5.63 -4.00
CA LYS A 161 9.94 6.42 -2.86
C LYS A 161 8.68 5.80 -2.26
N ALA A 162 8.45 6.07 -0.98
CA ALA A 162 7.24 5.62 -0.33
C ALA A 162 6.53 6.73 0.46
N VAL A 163 5.20 6.62 0.50
CA VAL A 163 4.31 7.44 1.31
C VAL A 163 3.54 6.54 2.25
N VAL A 164 3.50 6.87 3.53
CA VAL A 164 2.70 6.14 4.52
C VAL A 164 1.81 7.11 5.28
N VAL A 165 0.53 6.78 5.36
CA VAL A 165 -0.49 7.57 6.06
C VAL A 165 -1.08 6.72 7.19
N ALA A 166 -0.97 7.20 8.42
CA ALA A 166 -1.49 6.51 9.62
C ALA A 166 -1.09 5.03 9.70
N GLY A 167 0.16 4.71 9.31
CA GLY A 167 0.65 3.34 9.19
C GLY A 167 0.90 2.68 10.53
N VAL A 168 0.58 1.37 10.65
CA VAL A 168 0.99 0.55 11.78
C VAL A 168 2.51 0.34 11.69
N ALA A 169 3.23 0.92 12.64
CA ALA A 169 4.69 0.85 12.70
C ALA A 169 5.21 -0.01 13.87
N ASP A 170 4.34 -0.35 14.80
CA ASP A 170 4.61 -1.18 15.99
C ASP A 170 3.38 -2.10 16.22
N CYS A 171 3.49 -3.35 15.76
CA CYS A 171 2.39 -4.31 15.84
C CYS A 171 2.07 -4.73 17.28
N THR A 172 3.09 -4.77 18.16
CA THR A 172 2.90 -5.03 19.59
C THR A 172 2.10 -3.90 20.23
N MET A 173 2.48 -2.64 19.99
CA MET A 173 1.72 -1.49 20.49
C MET A 173 0.29 -1.48 19.91
N ASN A 174 0.11 -1.85 18.65
CA ASN A 174 -1.21 -1.95 18.03
C ASN A 174 -2.10 -2.97 18.77
N TYR A 175 -1.54 -4.11 19.17
CA TYR A 175 -2.23 -5.11 19.99
C TYR A 175 -2.57 -4.58 21.40
N GLU A 176 -1.64 -3.88 22.04
CA GLU A 176 -1.81 -3.36 23.40
C GLU A 176 -2.86 -2.24 23.48
N GLU A 177 -2.83 -1.30 22.54
CA GLU A 177 -3.69 -0.12 22.52
C GLU A 177 -5.09 -0.38 21.89
N ARG A 178 -5.25 -1.46 21.11
CA ARG A 178 -6.48 -1.80 20.40
C ARG A 178 -7.12 -3.07 20.93
N GLU A 179 -7.84 -2.96 22.04
CA GLU A 179 -8.53 -4.09 22.66
C GLU A 179 -9.49 -4.80 21.69
N ASP A 180 -10.18 -4.03 20.84
CA ASP A 180 -11.07 -4.51 19.79
C ASP A 180 -10.37 -5.34 18.69
N MET A 181 -9.04 -5.18 18.55
CA MET A 181 -8.23 -5.89 17.56
C MET A 181 -7.49 -7.10 18.12
N ARG A 182 -7.40 -7.27 19.45
CA ARG A 182 -6.59 -8.33 20.07
C ARG A 182 -6.97 -9.73 19.61
N SER A 183 -8.26 -10.04 19.62
CA SER A 183 -8.74 -11.36 19.18
C SER A 183 -8.39 -11.63 17.71
N LEU A 184 -8.61 -10.63 16.86
CA LEU A 184 -8.30 -10.71 15.43
C LEU A 184 -6.80 -10.89 15.20
N LEU A 185 -5.95 -10.08 15.84
CA LEU A 185 -4.49 -10.17 15.68
C LEU A 185 -3.96 -11.51 16.19
N THR A 186 -4.49 -12.01 17.34
CA THR A 186 -4.13 -13.33 17.86
C THR A 186 -4.49 -14.44 16.86
N GLU A 187 -5.66 -14.36 16.23
CA GLU A 187 -6.09 -15.34 15.23
C GLU A 187 -5.25 -15.27 13.96
N LEU A 188 -5.04 -14.06 13.40
CA LEU A 188 -4.35 -13.88 12.11
C LEU A 188 -2.84 -14.12 12.21
N ILE A 189 -2.22 -13.72 13.32
CA ILE A 189 -0.77 -13.90 13.55
C ILE A 189 -0.45 -15.30 14.13
N GLY A 190 -1.45 -15.93 14.78
CA GLY A 190 -1.36 -17.28 15.35
C GLY A 190 -1.06 -17.31 16.85
N GLY A 191 -1.00 -16.16 17.53
CA GLY A 191 -0.76 -16.05 18.96
C GLY A 191 -0.66 -14.61 19.44
N THR A 192 -0.51 -14.42 20.75
CA THR A 192 -0.33 -13.09 21.37
C THR A 192 1.13 -12.60 21.24
N PRO A 193 1.41 -11.31 21.50
CA PRO A 193 2.81 -10.81 21.51
C PRO A 193 3.73 -11.53 22.50
N GLU A 194 3.19 -12.01 23.62
CA GLU A 194 3.96 -12.78 24.60
C GLU A 194 4.27 -14.21 24.11
N GLN A 195 3.38 -14.80 23.34
CA GLN A 195 3.53 -16.15 22.77
C GLN A 195 4.44 -16.15 21.53
N LEU A 196 4.31 -15.13 20.68
CA LEU A 196 5.01 -15.01 19.39
C LEU A 196 5.70 -13.63 19.25
N PRO A 197 6.63 -13.26 20.13
CA PRO A 197 7.23 -11.92 20.12
C PRO A 197 7.97 -11.61 18.79
N GLU A 198 8.55 -12.61 18.17
CA GLU A 198 9.28 -12.44 16.90
C GLU A 198 8.34 -12.13 15.74
N GLU A 199 7.13 -12.72 15.70
CA GLU A 199 6.14 -12.45 14.67
C GLU A 199 5.59 -11.02 14.76
N TYR A 200 5.41 -10.50 15.97
CA TYR A 200 5.04 -9.10 16.18
C TYR A 200 6.20 -8.15 15.87
N SER A 201 7.42 -8.51 16.24
CA SER A 201 8.63 -7.73 15.91
C SER A 201 8.88 -7.68 14.41
N ARG A 202 8.69 -8.80 13.69
CA ARG A 202 8.81 -8.87 12.23
C ARG A 202 7.89 -7.87 11.54
N ARG A 203 6.69 -7.63 12.08
CA ARG A 203 5.66 -6.69 11.59
C ARG A 203 5.83 -5.27 12.13
N SER A 204 6.89 -4.99 12.87
CA SER A 204 7.10 -3.72 13.58
C SER A 204 8.30 -2.95 13.02
N ALA A 205 8.07 -2.01 12.12
CA ALA A 205 9.12 -1.19 11.51
C ALA A 205 10.01 -0.47 12.54
N VAL A 206 9.50 -0.19 13.73
CA VAL A 206 10.26 0.39 14.83
C VAL A 206 11.41 -0.51 15.30
N ALA A 207 11.32 -1.82 15.10
CA ALA A 207 12.34 -2.78 15.52
C ALA A 207 13.52 -2.88 14.55
N TRP A 208 13.31 -2.57 13.27
CA TRP A 208 14.27 -2.72 12.18
C TRP A 208 14.30 -1.49 11.23
N ALA A 209 14.08 -0.30 11.78
CA ALA A 209 14.08 0.94 11.01
C ALA A 209 15.42 1.24 10.31
N ASP A 210 16.52 0.66 10.77
CA ASP A 210 17.83 0.71 10.13
C ASP A 210 17.91 -0.06 8.83
N GLU A 211 17.00 -0.98 8.57
CA GLU A 211 16.91 -1.74 7.33
C GLU A 211 16.15 -0.97 6.22
N ILE A 212 15.38 0.07 6.56
CA ILE A 212 14.67 0.92 5.59
C ILE A 212 15.66 1.89 4.94
N ASN A 213 15.80 1.82 3.61
CA ASN A 213 16.71 2.70 2.86
C ASN A 213 16.01 3.53 1.79
N THR A 214 14.74 3.28 1.54
CA THR A 214 13.90 4.06 0.63
C THR A 214 13.47 5.36 1.30
N PRO A 215 13.53 6.52 0.61
CA PRO A 215 13.00 7.78 1.12
C PRO A 215 11.52 7.66 1.50
N LEU A 216 11.17 8.10 2.72
CA LEU A 216 9.83 7.99 3.30
C LEU A 216 9.18 9.36 3.49
N LEU A 217 7.91 9.50 3.10
CA LEU A 217 7.04 10.60 3.50
C LEU A 217 5.91 10.03 4.38
N ILE A 218 5.92 10.42 5.66
CA ILE A 218 5.01 9.88 6.68
C ILE A 218 4.02 10.95 7.09
N PHE A 219 2.73 10.62 7.05
CA PHE A 219 1.63 11.46 7.57
C PHE A 219 0.94 10.76 8.74
N HIS A 220 0.65 11.51 9.80
CA HIS A 220 -0.14 11.01 10.91
C HIS A 220 -0.91 12.14 11.60
N THR A 221 -2.19 11.92 11.91
CA THR A 221 -3.00 12.88 12.65
C THR A 221 -2.83 12.69 14.16
N THR A 222 -2.86 13.79 14.92
CA THR A 222 -2.56 13.76 16.36
C THR A 222 -3.65 13.11 17.20
N GLY A 223 -4.87 13.05 16.69
CA GLY A 223 -6.04 12.47 17.38
C GLY A 223 -6.52 11.14 16.78
N ASP A 224 -5.68 10.46 16.00
CA ASP A 224 -6.01 9.16 15.41
C ASP A 224 -6.30 8.10 16.50
N ASP A 225 -7.52 7.56 16.50
CA ASP A 225 -8.01 6.58 17.48
C ASP A 225 -7.88 5.11 16.99
N LYS A 226 -7.43 4.90 15.75
CA LYS A 226 -7.23 3.56 15.17
C LYS A 226 -5.77 3.12 15.22
N VAL A 227 -4.86 4.02 14.85
CA VAL A 227 -3.42 3.82 14.97
C VAL A 227 -2.85 5.03 15.69
N SER A 228 -2.41 4.85 16.92
CA SER A 228 -1.87 5.94 17.74
C SER A 228 -0.67 6.61 17.07
N ILE A 229 -0.64 7.94 17.05
CA ILE A 229 0.51 8.72 16.55
C ILE A 229 1.82 8.33 17.22
N LYS A 230 1.78 7.80 18.45
CA LYS A 230 2.97 7.29 19.16
C LYS A 230 3.73 6.24 18.35
N GLN A 231 3.06 5.47 17.49
CA GLN A 231 3.73 4.50 16.62
C GLN A 231 4.61 5.19 15.57
N ALA A 232 4.07 6.23 14.93
CA ALA A 232 4.84 7.05 13.99
C ALA A 232 5.98 7.80 14.70
N ASP A 233 5.74 8.36 15.88
CA ASP A 233 6.77 9.05 16.68
C ASP A 233 7.91 8.09 17.07
N LYS A 234 7.60 6.86 17.47
CA LYS A 234 8.62 5.82 17.74
C LYS A 234 9.43 5.50 16.48
N LEU A 235 8.77 5.29 15.34
CA LEU A 235 9.46 4.99 14.09
C LEU A 235 10.36 6.16 13.66
N VAL A 236 9.85 7.38 13.67
CA VAL A 236 10.61 8.59 13.31
C VAL A 236 11.84 8.77 14.21
N LYS A 237 11.72 8.47 15.51
CA LYS A 237 12.87 8.48 16.41
C LYS A 237 13.96 7.47 15.99
N GLN A 238 13.57 6.27 15.53
CA GLN A 238 14.51 5.26 15.05
C GLN A 238 15.10 5.65 13.68
N LEU A 239 14.28 6.16 12.76
CA LEU A 239 14.75 6.65 11.45
C LEU A 239 15.79 7.76 11.63
N LYS A 240 15.52 8.72 12.51
CA LYS A 240 16.47 9.80 12.85
C LYS A 240 17.77 9.26 13.44
N LYS A 241 17.68 8.33 14.40
CA LYS A 241 18.87 7.70 15.02
C LYS A 241 19.74 7.00 13.96
N ASN A 242 19.13 6.36 12.98
CA ASN A 242 19.80 5.62 11.92
C ASN A 242 20.08 6.46 10.66
N GLN A 243 19.92 7.79 10.73
CA GLN A 243 20.20 8.75 9.66
C GLN A 243 19.49 8.40 8.33
N LYS A 244 18.24 7.93 8.42
CA LYS A 244 17.42 7.58 7.25
C LYS A 244 16.81 8.81 6.62
N ASP A 245 16.52 8.73 5.31
CA ASP A 245 15.87 9.80 4.56
C ASP A 245 14.35 9.71 4.78
N TYR A 246 13.78 10.71 5.45
CA TYR A 246 12.34 10.80 5.69
C TYR A 246 11.86 12.23 5.86
N GLU A 247 10.59 12.44 5.55
CA GLU A 247 9.82 13.61 5.97
C GLU A 247 8.64 13.14 6.86
N TYR A 248 8.34 13.88 7.91
CA TYR A 248 7.24 13.58 8.83
C TYR A 248 6.32 14.78 8.95
N VAL A 249 5.04 14.57 8.68
CA VAL A 249 4.00 15.60 8.69
C VAL A 249 2.89 15.18 9.64
N THR A 250 2.60 16.04 10.62
CA THR A 250 1.50 15.86 11.55
C THR A 250 0.57 17.06 11.54
N PHE A 251 -0.69 16.83 11.85
CA PHE A 251 -1.68 17.89 12.04
C PHE A 251 -2.82 17.41 12.94
N GLU A 252 -3.55 18.36 13.49
CA GLU A 252 -4.66 18.09 14.40
C GLU A 252 -5.89 17.61 13.61
N SER A 253 -6.26 16.35 13.79
CA SER A 253 -7.48 15.72 13.29
C SER A 253 -7.71 14.41 14.05
N ASN A 254 -8.97 14.04 14.25
CA ASN A 254 -9.38 12.77 14.86
C ASN A 254 -9.72 11.69 13.81
N ILE A 255 -9.55 12.01 12.54
CA ILE A 255 -9.89 11.09 11.44
C ILE A 255 -8.67 10.25 11.12
N HIS A 256 -8.84 8.92 11.19
CA HIS A 256 -7.83 7.96 10.78
C HIS A 256 -7.52 8.06 9.29
N GLY A 257 -6.27 8.22 8.94
CA GLY A 257 -5.84 8.32 7.54
C GLY A 257 -6.21 9.63 6.85
N ASP A 258 -6.57 10.67 7.61
CA ASP A 258 -6.92 11.99 7.06
C ASP A 258 -5.73 12.66 6.36
N LEU A 259 -6.04 13.37 5.27
CA LEU A 259 -5.11 14.16 4.48
C LEU A 259 -5.76 15.47 4.06
N ARG A 260 -5.09 16.58 4.35
CA ARG A 260 -5.52 17.90 3.87
C ARG A 260 -5.19 18.02 2.36
N LYS A 261 -5.85 18.92 1.68
CA LYS A 261 -5.58 19.22 0.26
C LYS A 261 -4.09 19.54 0.01
N THR A 262 -3.47 20.29 0.91
CA THR A 262 -2.03 20.60 0.85
C THR A 262 -1.14 19.38 1.01
N ASP A 263 -1.60 18.36 1.76
CA ASP A 263 -0.86 17.11 1.94
C ASP A 263 -0.90 16.27 0.65
N VAL A 264 -2.06 16.22 -0.02
CA VAL A 264 -2.19 15.58 -1.33
C VAL A 264 -1.28 16.25 -2.37
N GLU A 265 -1.18 17.57 -2.37
CA GLU A 265 -0.27 18.33 -3.24
C GLU A 265 1.21 18.02 -2.91
N LYS A 266 1.54 17.90 -1.62
CA LYS A 266 2.89 17.52 -1.16
C LYS A 266 3.23 16.10 -1.61
N ILE A 267 2.32 15.14 -1.46
CA ILE A 267 2.49 13.76 -1.92
C ILE A 267 2.73 13.74 -3.43
N ARG A 268 1.92 14.46 -4.22
CA ARG A 268 2.11 14.54 -5.67
C ARG A 268 3.51 15.02 -6.05
N LYS A 269 4.00 16.08 -5.42
CA LYS A 269 5.36 16.60 -5.64
C LYS A 269 6.42 15.58 -5.25
N TRP A 270 6.25 14.92 -4.10
CA TRP A 270 7.17 13.90 -3.60
C TRP A 270 7.32 12.73 -4.57
N LEU A 271 6.22 12.23 -5.12
CA LEU A 271 6.21 11.11 -6.05
C LEU A 271 6.73 11.45 -7.46
N GLN A 272 6.78 12.73 -7.83
CA GLN A 272 7.23 13.21 -9.15
C GLN A 272 8.72 13.57 -9.20
N THR A 273 9.41 13.68 -8.08
CA THR A 273 10.85 13.94 -7.97
C THR A 273 11.66 12.68 -7.77
#